data_2b6c91535f43e8778e11b99fd07b567b
#
_entry.id   2b6c91535f43e8778e11b99fd07b567b
#
_cell.length_a   1.000
_cell.length_b   1.000
_cell.length_c   1.000
_cell.angle_alpha   90.00
_cell.angle_beta   90.00
_cell.angle_gamma   90.00
#
_symmetry.space_group_name_H-M   'P 1'
#
loop_
_entity.id
_entity.type
_entity.pdbx_description
1 polymer ?
#
loop_
_entity_poly.entity_id
_entity_poly.type
_entity_poly.pdbx_seq_one_letter_code
_entity_poly.pdbx_strand_id
1 'polypeptide(L)'
;MPKYDYDILTIGLGPAGMAVAAMGAEMGLKVCAIEKHRIGGECLNVGCIPSKALLSIAKARHTFATLPQMALSGAALPEPDALFAKIAKDLKYINDHKTLGMFKKVDLRLGEGAAAFVDPHTVEVGGQRITARRIFIATGTRPRMLPIPGLKDVEVLTNENLFQLEKVPDSLVIIGGGAIGSEMAQAFARLGSRVSVVQADPFLVPNGDPEAGGVLEKVFAEEGIQVFNARRITAIEKDSEGVVVLTDQGEKIRGERLLMAVGRTIDTAPLKLENAGVETLPSGAIKVDRYLRTTQKHIFAVGDCNGHWQLSHAAMHQGMIALMNCLLPWKAKRDFRTYAVPWSVFTEPQVSCVGQTEKQLREKGIRYETIRVDYGDYGAAIAENLAVGFVKVFASPAGRIYGVSIVGEGSGEMINEWALALQNRLRLHHILLQQHSFPTMGFLSKRVAETWMMKKMGSTTLKRICRWLFRR
;
A
#
# COMPACT_ATOMS: atom_id res chain seq x y z
N MET A 1 -14.90 40.27 -7.64
CA MET A 1 -14.06 39.12 -7.21
C MET A 1 -12.92 39.00 -8.21
N PRO A 2 -11.70 38.70 -7.81
CA PRO A 2 -10.63 38.47 -8.77
C PRO A 2 -11.04 37.37 -9.73
N LYS A 3 -10.77 37.55 -11.02
CA LYS A 3 -11.12 36.61 -12.08
C LYS A 3 -9.95 35.66 -12.22
N TYR A 4 -10.14 34.37 -11.81
CA TYR A 4 -9.18 33.30 -12.01
C TYR A 4 -9.46 32.59 -13.35
N ASP A 5 -8.42 32.00 -13.93
CA ASP A 5 -8.55 31.19 -15.15
C ASP A 5 -9.35 29.92 -14.88
N TYR A 6 -9.18 29.33 -13.67
CA TYR A 6 -9.82 28.07 -13.26
C TYR A 6 -10.39 28.15 -11.83
N ASP A 7 -11.42 27.34 -11.57
CA ASP A 7 -11.95 27.12 -10.23
C ASP A 7 -10.98 26.24 -9.43
N ILE A 8 -10.44 25.21 -10.08
CA ILE A 8 -9.52 24.23 -9.54
C ILE A 8 -8.30 24.07 -10.43
N LEU A 9 -7.12 24.10 -9.80
CA LEU A 9 -5.86 23.65 -10.39
C LEU A 9 -5.33 22.47 -9.56
N THR A 10 -5.02 21.36 -10.23
CA THR A 10 -4.42 20.18 -9.62
C THR A 10 -3.01 19.99 -10.14
N ILE A 11 -2.03 19.85 -9.24
CA ILE A 11 -0.62 19.61 -9.57
C ILE A 11 -0.28 18.15 -9.24
N GLY A 12 -0.10 17.35 -10.28
CA GLY A 12 0.05 15.89 -10.23
C GLY A 12 -1.27 15.15 -10.44
N LEU A 13 -1.26 14.14 -11.29
CA LEU A 13 -2.40 13.28 -11.62
C LEU A 13 -2.16 11.82 -11.21
N GLY A 14 -1.54 11.61 -10.04
CA GLY A 14 -1.66 10.36 -9.29
C GLY A 14 -3.07 10.16 -8.72
N PRO A 15 -3.34 9.09 -7.94
CA PRO A 15 -4.69 8.77 -7.46
C PRO A 15 -5.41 9.93 -6.77
N ALA A 16 -4.71 10.75 -5.98
CA ALA A 16 -5.29 11.92 -5.31
C ALA A 16 -5.71 13.01 -6.29
N GLY A 17 -4.81 13.39 -7.21
CA GLY A 17 -5.09 14.43 -8.19
C GLY A 17 -6.15 14.02 -9.20
N MET A 18 -6.15 12.74 -9.59
CA MET A 18 -7.21 12.17 -10.45
C MET A 18 -8.59 12.32 -9.81
N ALA A 19 -8.72 11.99 -8.53
CA ALA A 19 -9.98 12.11 -7.79
C ALA A 19 -10.48 13.57 -7.77
N VAL A 20 -9.58 14.53 -7.48
CA VAL A 20 -9.93 15.96 -7.47
C VAL A 20 -10.33 16.44 -8.83
N ALA A 21 -9.51 16.16 -9.87
CA ALA A 21 -9.73 16.70 -11.22
C ALA A 21 -11.00 16.13 -11.86
N ALA A 22 -11.19 14.81 -11.84
CA ALA A 22 -12.35 14.17 -12.45
C ALA A 22 -13.65 14.56 -11.72
N MET A 23 -13.70 14.46 -10.39
CA MET A 23 -14.89 14.81 -9.62
C MET A 23 -15.21 16.31 -9.72
N GLY A 24 -14.19 17.19 -9.67
CA GLY A 24 -14.39 18.63 -9.83
C GLY A 24 -15.01 18.99 -11.18
N ALA A 25 -14.52 18.38 -12.25
CA ALA A 25 -15.03 18.60 -13.59
C ALA A 25 -16.47 18.05 -13.78
N GLU A 26 -16.80 16.90 -13.20
CA GLU A 26 -18.17 16.35 -13.21
C GLU A 26 -19.16 17.21 -12.41
N MET A 27 -18.68 17.95 -11.41
CA MET A 27 -19.49 18.95 -10.68
C MET A 27 -19.68 20.26 -11.47
N GLY A 28 -19.18 20.38 -12.71
CA GLY A 28 -19.30 21.55 -13.57
C GLY A 28 -18.30 22.67 -13.25
N LEU A 29 -17.27 22.40 -12.45
CA LEU A 29 -16.19 23.36 -12.16
C LEU A 29 -15.20 23.40 -13.31
N LYS A 30 -14.60 24.58 -13.55
CA LYS A 30 -13.52 24.75 -14.54
C LYS A 30 -12.21 24.25 -13.93
N VAL A 31 -11.72 23.11 -14.41
CA VAL A 31 -10.57 22.39 -13.84
C VAL A 31 -9.40 22.37 -14.81
N CYS A 32 -8.22 22.75 -14.34
CA CYS A 32 -6.95 22.51 -15.00
C CYS A 32 -6.16 21.47 -14.17
N ALA A 33 -5.50 20.54 -14.84
CA ALA A 33 -4.67 19.54 -14.20
C ALA A 33 -3.30 19.42 -14.89
N ILE A 34 -2.26 19.60 -14.11
CA ILE A 34 -0.86 19.55 -14.56
C ILE A 34 -0.27 18.19 -14.18
N GLU A 35 0.29 17.47 -15.14
CA GLU A 35 1.01 16.24 -14.93
C GLU A 35 2.31 16.24 -15.76
N LYS A 36 3.45 16.11 -15.07
CA LYS A 36 4.76 16.20 -15.75
C LYS A 36 5.15 14.93 -16.52
N HIS A 37 4.56 13.77 -16.17
CA HIS A 37 4.90 12.49 -16.78
C HIS A 37 3.68 11.81 -17.41
N ARG A 38 2.94 11.01 -16.61
CA ARG A 38 1.81 10.18 -17.08
C ARG A 38 0.66 10.23 -16.10
N ILE A 39 -0.56 10.30 -16.62
CA ILE A 39 -1.79 10.21 -15.82
C ILE A 39 -1.79 8.89 -15.05
N GLY A 40 -2.31 8.90 -13.82
CA GLY A 40 -2.31 7.75 -12.91
C GLY A 40 -1.10 7.70 -11.98
N GLY A 41 -0.08 8.57 -12.25
CA GLY A 41 1.14 8.67 -11.43
C GLY A 41 1.85 7.33 -11.32
N GLU A 42 2.56 7.11 -10.22
CA GLU A 42 3.28 5.85 -10.00
C GLU A 42 2.35 4.64 -9.88
N CYS A 43 1.21 4.78 -9.19
CA CYS A 43 0.30 3.67 -8.95
C CYS A 43 -0.07 2.91 -10.22
N LEU A 44 -0.48 3.65 -11.26
CA LEU A 44 -0.93 3.05 -12.52
C LEU A 44 0.25 2.61 -13.39
N ASN A 45 1.34 3.38 -13.42
CA ASN A 45 2.38 3.21 -14.44
C ASN A 45 3.58 2.38 -13.99
N VAL A 46 3.99 2.48 -12.70
CA VAL A 46 5.20 1.86 -12.17
C VAL A 46 5.04 1.34 -10.73
N GLY A 47 3.80 1.17 -10.27
CA GLY A 47 3.49 0.76 -8.89
C GLY A 47 2.48 -0.37 -8.81
N CYS A 48 1.27 -0.04 -8.33
CA CYS A 48 0.24 -1.03 -7.98
C CYS A 48 -0.17 -1.92 -9.14
N ILE A 49 -0.42 -1.35 -10.32
CA ILE A 49 -0.94 -2.14 -11.45
C ILE A 49 0.13 -3.07 -12.04
N PRO A 50 1.33 -2.59 -12.42
CA PRO A 50 2.35 -3.50 -12.98
C PRO A 50 2.85 -4.52 -11.96
N SER A 51 2.96 -4.18 -10.67
CA SER A 51 3.35 -5.17 -9.65
C SER A 51 2.32 -6.28 -9.48
N LYS A 52 1.01 -5.96 -9.52
CA LYS A 52 -0.04 -6.97 -9.41
C LYS A 52 -0.14 -7.83 -10.67
N ALA A 53 0.12 -7.27 -11.85
CA ALA A 53 0.26 -8.05 -13.07
C ALA A 53 1.45 -9.03 -12.97
N LEU A 54 2.61 -8.59 -12.48
CA LEU A 54 3.78 -9.44 -12.26
C LEU A 54 3.51 -10.55 -11.26
N LEU A 55 2.91 -10.20 -10.10
CA LEU A 55 2.52 -11.17 -9.06
C LEU A 55 1.54 -12.23 -9.59
N SER A 56 0.58 -11.81 -10.41
CA SER A 56 -0.40 -12.74 -11.02
C SER A 56 0.28 -13.75 -11.95
N ILE A 57 1.25 -13.30 -12.77
CA ILE A 57 2.03 -14.19 -13.64
C ILE A 57 2.91 -15.14 -12.79
N ALA A 58 3.56 -14.61 -11.76
CA ALA A 58 4.38 -15.38 -10.83
C ALA A 58 3.55 -16.44 -10.07
N LYS A 59 2.35 -16.07 -9.62
CA LYS A 59 1.38 -17.00 -9.00
C LYS A 59 0.99 -18.14 -9.97
N ALA A 60 0.67 -17.79 -11.22
CA ALA A 60 0.32 -18.79 -12.23
C ALA A 60 1.47 -19.81 -12.42
N ARG A 61 2.73 -19.32 -12.56
CA ARG A 61 3.90 -20.20 -12.68
C ARG A 61 4.11 -21.06 -11.43
N HIS A 62 3.96 -20.48 -10.25
CA HIS A 62 4.08 -21.20 -8.98
C HIS A 62 3.00 -22.31 -8.85
N THR A 63 1.79 -22.07 -9.33
CA THR A 63 0.72 -23.09 -9.35
C THR A 63 1.16 -24.33 -10.15
N PHE A 64 1.85 -24.14 -11.29
CA PHE A 64 2.41 -25.29 -12.04
C PHE A 64 3.48 -26.04 -11.24
N ALA A 65 4.33 -25.33 -10.49
CA ALA A 65 5.34 -25.96 -9.64
C ALA A 65 4.73 -26.77 -8.49
N THR A 66 3.53 -26.38 -8.02
CA THR A 66 2.85 -27.01 -6.88
C THR A 66 1.75 -28.00 -7.27
N LEU A 67 1.52 -28.29 -8.55
CA LEU A 67 0.54 -29.28 -9.02
C LEU A 67 0.68 -30.66 -8.35
N PRO A 68 1.90 -31.19 -8.09
CA PRO A 68 2.04 -32.48 -7.38
C PRO A 68 1.41 -32.46 -5.96
N GLN A 69 1.38 -31.35 -5.28
CA GLN A 69 0.73 -31.19 -3.98
C GLN A 69 -0.80 -31.28 -4.07
N MET A 70 -1.35 -31.05 -5.27
CA MET A 70 -2.78 -31.18 -5.59
C MET A 70 -3.10 -32.54 -6.25
N ALA A 71 -2.20 -33.52 -6.18
CA ALA A 71 -2.30 -34.83 -6.83
C ALA A 71 -2.41 -34.72 -8.37
N LEU A 72 -1.89 -33.65 -8.98
CA LEU A 72 -1.80 -33.48 -10.43
C LEU A 72 -0.35 -33.63 -10.89
N SER A 73 -0.14 -34.30 -12.04
CA SER A 73 1.20 -34.57 -12.59
C SER A 73 1.25 -34.32 -14.09
N GLY A 74 2.48 -34.26 -14.63
CA GLY A 74 2.73 -34.24 -16.07
C GLY A 74 2.76 -32.87 -16.75
N ALA A 75 2.73 -31.76 -16.01
CA ALA A 75 2.90 -30.41 -16.58
C ALA A 75 4.37 -29.95 -16.52
N ALA A 76 4.91 -29.48 -17.64
CA ALA A 76 6.20 -28.76 -17.64
C ALA A 76 6.02 -27.37 -17.04
N LEU A 77 7.04 -26.91 -16.29
CA LEU A 77 7.01 -25.55 -15.72
C LEU A 77 7.11 -24.51 -16.86
N PRO A 78 6.14 -23.57 -16.97
CA PRO A 78 6.18 -22.56 -18.00
C PRO A 78 7.39 -21.61 -17.83
N GLU A 79 8.05 -21.26 -18.93
CA GLU A 79 9.11 -20.25 -18.93
C GLU A 79 8.49 -18.85 -19.06
N PRO A 80 9.07 -17.82 -18.37
CA PRO A 80 8.60 -16.46 -18.46
C PRO A 80 9.04 -15.81 -19.77
N ASP A 81 8.19 -15.90 -20.79
CA ASP A 81 8.45 -15.31 -22.11
C ASP A 81 7.69 -13.98 -22.26
N ALA A 82 8.39 -12.93 -22.71
CA ALA A 82 7.84 -11.60 -23.01
C ALA A 82 6.92 -11.00 -21.92
N LEU A 83 7.12 -11.37 -20.64
CA LEU A 83 6.21 -10.97 -19.56
C LEU A 83 6.16 -9.44 -19.33
N PHE A 84 7.30 -8.75 -19.43
CA PHE A 84 7.35 -7.29 -19.28
C PHE A 84 6.69 -6.57 -20.47
N ALA A 85 6.82 -7.10 -21.69
CA ALA A 85 6.09 -6.60 -22.85
C ALA A 85 4.56 -6.78 -22.71
N LYS A 86 4.13 -7.92 -22.14
CA LYS A 86 2.70 -8.16 -21.80
C LYS A 86 2.21 -7.13 -20.79
N ILE A 87 2.95 -6.88 -19.71
CA ILE A 87 2.59 -5.87 -18.71
C ILE A 87 2.51 -4.49 -19.34
N ALA A 88 3.49 -4.09 -20.13
CA ALA A 88 3.51 -2.80 -20.83
C ALA A 88 2.30 -2.65 -21.77
N LYS A 89 1.91 -3.70 -22.49
CA LYS A 89 0.71 -3.72 -23.35
C LYS A 89 -0.57 -3.49 -22.54
N ASP A 90 -0.71 -4.15 -21.39
CA ASP A 90 -1.89 -4.00 -20.53
C ASP A 90 -1.97 -2.59 -19.94
N LEU A 91 -0.84 -2.04 -19.48
CA LEU A 91 -0.78 -0.66 -18.97
C LEU A 91 -1.17 0.35 -20.06
N LYS A 92 -0.68 0.15 -21.30
CA LYS A 92 -1.07 1.00 -22.42
C LYS A 92 -2.57 0.92 -22.68
N TYR A 93 -3.14 -0.28 -22.70
CA TYR A 93 -4.59 -0.46 -22.87
C TYR A 93 -5.40 0.26 -21.79
N ILE A 94 -5.00 0.13 -20.52
CA ILE A 94 -5.67 0.78 -19.38
C ILE A 94 -5.60 2.31 -19.52
N ASN A 95 -4.43 2.84 -19.85
CA ASN A 95 -4.23 4.28 -20.01
C ASN A 95 -5.09 4.84 -21.15
N ASP A 96 -5.03 4.23 -22.33
CA ASP A 96 -5.66 4.75 -23.53
C ASP A 96 -7.20 4.61 -23.49
N HIS A 97 -7.72 3.50 -22.93
CA HIS A 97 -9.15 3.17 -23.05
C HIS A 97 -9.96 3.40 -21.76
N LYS A 98 -9.31 3.42 -20.58
CA LYS A 98 -10.01 3.55 -19.31
C LYS A 98 -9.73 4.88 -18.63
N THR A 99 -8.47 5.33 -18.64
CA THR A 99 -8.05 6.47 -17.82
C THR A 99 -8.32 7.81 -18.51
N LEU A 100 -7.92 7.99 -19.76
CA LEU A 100 -8.07 9.26 -20.49
C LEU A 100 -9.52 9.72 -20.61
N GLY A 101 -10.45 8.77 -20.74
CA GLY A 101 -11.88 9.06 -20.83
C GLY A 101 -12.47 9.82 -19.65
N MET A 102 -11.86 9.70 -18.47
CA MET A 102 -12.30 10.37 -17.24
C MET A 102 -12.01 11.88 -17.22
N PHE A 103 -11.15 12.37 -18.12
CA PHE A 103 -10.66 13.75 -18.11
C PHE A 103 -11.14 14.58 -19.32
N LYS A 104 -12.17 14.13 -20.04
CA LYS A 104 -12.71 14.85 -21.23
C LYS A 104 -13.15 16.28 -20.94
N LYS A 105 -13.49 16.60 -19.69
CA LYS A 105 -13.94 17.93 -19.24
C LYS A 105 -12.84 18.71 -18.50
N VAL A 106 -11.62 18.17 -18.42
CA VAL A 106 -10.48 18.76 -17.71
C VAL A 106 -9.51 19.34 -18.74
N ASP A 107 -9.02 20.56 -18.50
CA ASP A 107 -7.90 21.11 -19.28
C ASP A 107 -6.61 20.44 -18.76
N LEU A 108 -6.07 19.53 -19.58
CA LEU A 108 -4.90 18.72 -19.24
C LEU A 108 -3.62 19.38 -19.77
N ARG A 109 -2.66 19.62 -18.86
CA ARG A 109 -1.31 20.07 -19.15
C ARG A 109 -0.36 18.92 -18.91
N LEU A 110 -0.05 18.15 -19.95
CA LEU A 110 0.73 16.90 -19.86
C LEU A 110 2.12 17.09 -20.47
N GLY A 111 3.17 16.73 -19.71
CA GLY A 111 4.55 16.73 -20.20
C GLY A 111 5.15 18.12 -20.38
N GLU A 112 4.52 19.18 -19.90
CA GLU A 112 5.00 20.56 -20.02
C GLU A 112 6.08 20.92 -18.99
N GLY A 113 6.52 19.97 -18.15
CA GLY A 113 7.54 20.14 -17.14
C GLY A 113 6.99 20.24 -15.71
N ALA A 114 7.85 20.62 -14.78
CA ALA A 114 7.48 20.79 -13.39
C ALA A 114 6.75 22.11 -13.17
N ALA A 115 5.62 22.05 -12.45
CA ALA A 115 4.89 23.23 -12.02
C ALA A 115 5.61 23.91 -10.84
N ALA A 116 5.62 25.23 -10.81
CA ALA A 116 6.19 26.03 -9.71
C ALA A 116 5.26 27.19 -9.34
N PHE A 117 5.12 27.48 -8.06
CA PHE A 117 4.38 28.65 -7.59
C PHE A 117 5.12 29.95 -7.91
N VAL A 118 4.39 30.92 -8.44
CA VAL A 118 4.83 32.30 -8.62
C VAL A 118 4.33 33.16 -7.45
N ASP A 119 3.08 32.93 -7.05
CA ASP A 119 2.40 33.53 -5.91
C ASP A 119 1.33 32.53 -5.37
N PRO A 120 0.57 32.87 -4.29
CA PRO A 120 -0.41 31.93 -3.71
C PRO A 120 -1.52 31.46 -4.65
N HIS A 121 -1.79 32.16 -5.74
CA HIS A 121 -2.85 31.82 -6.68
C HIS A 121 -2.35 31.52 -8.10
N THR A 122 -1.06 31.73 -8.36
CA THR A 122 -0.44 31.62 -9.69
C THR A 122 0.62 30.51 -9.71
N VAL A 123 0.48 29.58 -10.65
CA VAL A 123 1.44 28.51 -10.91
C VAL A 123 1.97 28.67 -12.33
N GLU A 124 3.25 28.50 -12.53
CA GLU A 124 3.92 28.49 -13.82
C GLU A 124 4.27 27.06 -14.24
N VAL A 125 3.96 26.70 -15.48
CA VAL A 125 4.34 25.44 -16.13
C VAL A 125 4.54 25.68 -17.61
N GLY A 126 5.59 25.13 -18.22
CA GLY A 126 5.88 25.32 -19.65
C GLY A 126 6.04 26.78 -20.06
N GLY A 127 6.47 27.68 -19.17
CA GLY A 127 6.54 29.13 -19.39
C GLY A 127 5.20 29.86 -19.35
N GLN A 128 4.10 29.19 -19.08
CA GLN A 128 2.76 29.79 -18.96
C GLN A 128 2.35 29.92 -17.49
N ARG A 129 1.72 31.05 -17.16
CA ARG A 129 1.15 31.32 -15.83
C ARG A 129 -0.33 30.98 -15.84
N ILE A 130 -0.76 30.21 -14.87
CA ILE A 130 -2.12 29.75 -14.68
C ILE A 130 -2.61 30.17 -13.30
N THR A 131 -3.77 30.82 -13.23
CA THR A 131 -4.37 31.25 -11.97
C THR A 131 -5.57 30.39 -11.58
N ALA A 132 -5.70 30.08 -10.29
CA ALA A 132 -6.80 29.27 -9.79
C ALA A 132 -7.35 29.75 -8.45
N ARG A 133 -8.67 29.55 -8.26
CA ARG A 133 -9.34 29.84 -6.99
C ARG A 133 -8.95 28.87 -5.88
N ARG A 134 -8.74 27.60 -6.22
CA ARG A 134 -8.28 26.52 -5.32
C ARG A 134 -7.19 25.72 -6.02
N ILE A 135 -6.15 25.40 -5.26
CA ILE A 135 -5.03 24.62 -5.78
C ILE A 135 -4.86 23.35 -4.94
N PHE A 136 -4.71 22.21 -5.62
CA PHE A 136 -4.50 20.91 -4.99
C PHE A 136 -3.12 20.38 -5.38
N ILE A 137 -2.24 20.24 -4.41
CA ILE A 137 -0.90 19.68 -4.57
C ILE A 137 -1.04 18.17 -4.35
N ALA A 138 -0.77 17.37 -5.38
CA ALA A 138 -0.91 15.91 -5.42
C ALA A 138 0.34 15.25 -6.03
N THR A 139 1.52 15.82 -5.77
CA THR A 139 2.80 15.45 -6.41
C THR A 139 3.39 14.13 -5.92
N GLY A 140 2.81 13.51 -4.90
CA GLY A 140 3.23 12.20 -4.41
C GLY A 140 4.62 12.18 -3.77
N THR A 141 5.31 11.07 -4.00
CA THR A 141 6.65 10.77 -3.49
C THR A 141 7.46 10.08 -4.59
N ARG A 142 8.75 9.82 -4.35
CA ARG A 142 9.65 9.05 -5.22
C ARG A 142 10.39 7.97 -4.43
N PRO A 143 11.01 6.95 -5.06
CA PRO A 143 11.84 5.97 -4.38
C PRO A 143 12.95 6.65 -3.56
N ARG A 144 13.17 6.14 -2.35
CA ARG A 144 14.26 6.61 -1.51
C ARG A 144 15.55 5.92 -1.89
N MET A 145 16.61 6.71 -2.12
CA MET A 145 17.96 6.22 -2.30
C MET A 145 18.75 6.42 -1.02
N LEU A 146 19.46 5.38 -0.56
CA LEU A 146 20.32 5.48 0.61
C LEU A 146 21.73 5.93 0.19
N PRO A 147 22.45 6.70 1.02
CA PRO A 147 23.81 7.11 0.76
C PRO A 147 24.81 5.97 1.12
N ILE A 148 24.76 4.87 0.38
CA ILE A 148 25.62 3.70 0.59
C ILE A 148 26.88 3.87 -0.25
N PRO A 149 28.10 3.66 0.30
CA PRO A 149 29.33 3.64 -0.45
C PRO A 149 29.27 2.64 -1.64
N GLY A 150 29.70 3.07 -2.82
CA GLY A 150 29.68 2.26 -4.04
C GLY A 150 28.34 2.16 -4.77
N LEU A 151 27.23 2.66 -4.19
CA LEU A 151 25.91 2.57 -4.83
C LEU A 151 25.85 3.30 -6.19
N LYS A 152 26.65 4.35 -6.38
CA LYS A 152 26.69 5.14 -7.63
C LYS A 152 27.36 4.41 -8.78
N ASP A 153 28.13 3.37 -8.49
CA ASP A 153 28.93 2.63 -9.46
C ASP A 153 28.16 1.43 -10.06
N VAL A 154 26.93 1.19 -9.56
CA VAL A 154 26.06 0.09 -9.98
C VAL A 154 24.73 0.61 -10.51
N GLU A 155 24.11 -0.16 -11.41
CA GLU A 155 22.75 0.10 -11.86
C GLU A 155 21.76 -0.36 -10.79
N VAL A 156 20.91 0.57 -10.32
CA VAL A 156 19.95 0.31 -9.27
C VAL A 156 18.55 0.27 -9.86
N LEU A 157 17.87 -0.85 -9.64
CA LEU A 157 16.44 -0.96 -9.91
C LEU A 157 15.63 -0.32 -8.78
N THR A 158 14.57 0.34 -9.18
CA THR A 158 13.50 0.83 -8.31
C THR A 158 12.15 0.49 -8.96
N ASN A 159 11.05 0.83 -8.34
CA ASN A 159 9.75 0.68 -9.00
C ASN A 159 9.63 1.49 -10.30
N GLU A 160 10.44 2.53 -10.50
CA GLU A 160 10.37 3.39 -11.70
C GLU A 160 10.89 2.70 -12.97
N ASN A 161 11.86 1.77 -12.85
CA ASN A 161 12.51 1.08 -13.98
C ASN A 161 12.37 -0.46 -13.95
N LEU A 162 11.95 -1.06 -12.84
CA LEU A 162 11.87 -2.51 -12.67
C LEU A 162 11.00 -3.20 -13.74
N PHE A 163 9.88 -2.58 -14.12
CA PHE A 163 8.93 -3.13 -15.10
C PHE A 163 9.35 -2.85 -16.56
N GLN A 164 10.53 -2.27 -16.76
CA GLN A 164 11.13 -2.02 -18.08
C GLN A 164 12.24 -3.03 -18.41
N LEU A 165 12.46 -4.03 -17.55
CA LEU A 165 13.39 -5.11 -17.81
C LEU A 165 12.97 -5.89 -19.07
N GLU A 166 13.93 -6.34 -19.85
CA GLU A 166 13.67 -7.19 -21.03
C GLU A 166 13.47 -8.65 -20.64
N LYS A 167 14.18 -9.11 -19.62
CA LYS A 167 14.13 -10.49 -19.11
C LYS A 167 14.16 -10.51 -17.57
N VAL A 168 13.73 -11.63 -17.00
CA VAL A 168 13.92 -11.93 -15.59
C VAL A 168 15.40 -12.13 -15.31
N PRO A 169 16.04 -11.42 -14.35
CA PRO A 169 17.44 -11.62 -14.03
C PRO A 169 17.68 -12.98 -13.38
N ASP A 170 18.86 -13.58 -13.59
CA ASP A 170 19.24 -14.87 -12.99
C ASP A 170 19.34 -14.77 -11.46
N SER A 171 19.69 -13.59 -10.95
CA SER A 171 19.71 -13.32 -9.51
C SER A 171 19.42 -11.86 -9.18
N LEU A 172 18.74 -11.64 -8.04
CA LEU A 172 18.30 -10.32 -7.61
C LEU A 172 18.59 -10.14 -6.11
N VAL A 173 19.34 -9.10 -5.78
CA VAL A 173 19.46 -8.65 -4.39
C VAL A 173 18.47 -7.52 -4.15
N ILE A 174 17.66 -7.63 -3.13
CA ILE A 174 16.65 -6.64 -2.76
C ILE A 174 17.05 -6.01 -1.43
N ILE A 175 17.21 -4.70 -1.41
CA ILE A 175 17.42 -3.93 -0.19
C ILE A 175 16.08 -3.40 0.31
N GLY A 176 15.65 -3.90 1.48
CA GLY A 176 14.39 -3.57 2.13
C GLY A 176 13.32 -4.67 2.00
N GLY A 177 12.92 -5.24 3.13
CA GLY A 177 11.89 -6.28 3.26
C GLY A 177 10.50 -5.72 3.61
N GLY A 178 10.20 -4.48 3.20
CA GLY A 178 8.85 -3.90 3.29
C GLY A 178 7.88 -4.47 2.24
N ALA A 179 6.73 -3.84 2.04
CA ALA A 179 5.70 -4.32 1.12
C ALA A 179 6.25 -4.57 -0.30
N ILE A 180 6.91 -3.57 -0.90
CA ILE A 180 7.45 -3.68 -2.26
C ILE A 180 8.54 -4.76 -2.33
N GLY A 181 9.47 -4.74 -1.38
CA GLY A 181 10.57 -5.71 -1.38
C GLY A 181 10.09 -7.14 -1.22
N SER A 182 9.15 -7.41 -0.33
CA SER A 182 8.58 -8.74 -0.12
C SER A 182 7.77 -9.23 -1.32
N GLU A 183 6.94 -8.37 -1.92
CA GLU A 183 6.19 -8.70 -3.14
C GLU A 183 7.12 -9.04 -4.31
N MET A 184 8.14 -8.21 -4.54
CA MET A 184 9.09 -8.44 -5.63
C MET A 184 9.99 -9.64 -5.36
N ALA A 185 10.39 -9.89 -4.11
CA ALA A 185 11.16 -11.07 -3.76
C ALA A 185 10.44 -12.35 -4.17
N GLN A 186 9.18 -12.48 -3.78
CA GLN A 186 8.40 -13.66 -4.11
C GLN A 186 8.10 -13.76 -5.61
N ALA A 187 7.75 -12.63 -6.25
CA ALA A 187 7.46 -12.63 -7.68
C ALA A 187 8.68 -13.09 -8.51
N PHE A 188 9.85 -12.52 -8.28
CA PHE A 188 11.06 -12.85 -9.02
C PHE A 188 11.56 -14.27 -8.72
N ALA A 189 11.50 -14.73 -7.47
CA ALA A 189 11.83 -16.10 -7.12
C ALA A 189 10.95 -17.12 -7.87
N ARG A 190 9.64 -16.92 -7.88
CA ARG A 190 8.69 -17.74 -8.61
C ARG A 190 8.86 -17.69 -10.13
N LEU A 191 9.46 -16.60 -10.64
CA LEU A 191 9.80 -16.45 -12.05
C LEU A 191 11.19 -17.03 -12.41
N GLY A 192 11.93 -17.57 -11.42
CA GLY A 192 13.19 -18.30 -11.65
C GLY A 192 14.43 -17.58 -11.19
N SER A 193 14.36 -16.35 -10.66
CA SER A 193 15.53 -15.66 -10.08
C SER A 193 15.95 -16.28 -8.75
N ARG A 194 17.25 -16.33 -8.49
CA ARG A 194 17.78 -16.52 -7.12
C ARG A 194 17.67 -15.20 -6.39
N VAL A 195 16.87 -15.14 -5.33
CA VAL A 195 16.55 -13.89 -4.64
C VAL A 195 17.14 -13.87 -3.24
N SER A 196 17.77 -12.74 -2.89
CA SER A 196 18.24 -12.42 -1.55
C SER A 196 17.64 -11.09 -1.09
N VAL A 197 17.05 -11.04 0.10
CA VAL A 197 16.48 -9.84 0.72
C VAL A 197 17.35 -9.40 1.89
N VAL A 198 17.81 -8.16 1.90
CA VAL A 198 18.56 -7.56 3.02
C VAL A 198 17.68 -6.55 3.72
N GLN A 199 17.37 -6.80 4.98
CA GLN A 199 16.43 -6.02 5.78
C GLN A 199 17.09 -5.47 7.05
N ALA A 200 16.96 -4.18 7.28
CA ALA A 200 17.51 -3.53 8.49
C ALA A 200 16.69 -3.84 9.76
N ASP A 201 15.39 -4.03 9.62
CA ASP A 201 14.50 -4.42 10.70
C ASP A 201 14.62 -5.92 11.03
N PRO A 202 14.18 -6.37 12.24
CA PRO A 202 14.32 -7.76 12.68
C PRO A 202 13.39 -8.75 11.97
N PHE A 203 12.43 -8.30 11.16
CA PHE A 203 11.47 -9.14 10.43
C PHE A 203 10.96 -8.46 9.18
N LEU A 204 10.42 -9.23 8.24
CA LEU A 204 9.77 -8.73 7.03
C LEU A 204 8.48 -7.96 7.36
N VAL A 205 8.12 -7.01 6.49
CA VAL A 205 6.91 -6.17 6.63
C VAL A 205 6.84 -5.47 8.00
N PRO A 206 7.84 -4.69 8.40
CA PRO A 206 8.03 -4.19 9.77
C PRO A 206 6.91 -3.26 10.28
N ASN A 207 6.07 -2.74 9.38
CA ASN A 207 4.90 -1.93 9.75
C ASN A 207 3.70 -2.78 10.22
N GLY A 208 3.77 -4.11 10.06
CA GLY A 208 2.73 -5.06 10.41
C GLY A 208 2.92 -5.71 11.78
N ASP A 209 2.30 -6.84 11.93
CA ASP A 209 2.46 -7.73 13.08
C ASP A 209 3.77 -8.54 12.93
N PRO A 210 4.66 -8.62 13.95
CA PRO A 210 5.88 -9.42 13.86
C PRO A 210 5.65 -10.89 13.49
N GLU A 211 4.54 -11.48 13.94
CA GLU A 211 4.21 -12.86 13.57
C GLU A 211 3.91 -12.99 12.06
N ALA A 212 3.41 -11.94 11.41
CA ALA A 212 3.20 -11.93 9.97
C ALA A 212 4.54 -12.03 9.22
N GLY A 213 5.57 -11.28 9.67
CA GLY A 213 6.92 -11.39 9.16
C GLY A 213 7.45 -12.82 9.27
N GLY A 214 7.31 -13.44 10.44
CA GLY A 214 7.74 -14.81 10.67
C GLY A 214 7.03 -15.87 9.80
N VAL A 215 5.75 -15.68 9.48
CA VAL A 215 5.04 -16.56 8.52
C VAL A 215 5.62 -16.40 7.11
N LEU A 216 5.83 -15.16 6.66
CA LEU A 216 6.42 -14.90 5.35
C LEU A 216 7.83 -15.45 5.22
N GLU A 217 8.66 -15.30 6.25
CA GLU A 217 10.05 -15.81 6.25
C GLU A 217 10.11 -17.33 6.09
N LYS A 218 9.19 -18.06 6.71
CA LYS A 218 9.07 -19.52 6.51
C LYS A 218 8.73 -19.87 5.07
N VAL A 219 7.70 -19.22 4.51
CA VAL A 219 7.29 -19.44 3.12
C VAL A 219 8.41 -19.05 2.16
N PHE A 220 9.08 -17.95 2.40
CA PHE A 220 10.21 -17.51 1.57
C PHE A 220 11.37 -18.51 1.60
N ALA A 221 11.69 -19.06 2.77
CA ALA A 221 12.72 -20.11 2.88
C ALA A 221 12.30 -21.38 2.10
N GLU A 222 11.03 -21.79 2.15
CA GLU A 222 10.50 -22.90 1.38
C GLU A 222 10.55 -22.65 -0.13
N GLU A 223 10.36 -21.40 -0.57
CA GLU A 223 10.49 -20.98 -1.97
C GLU A 223 11.94 -20.64 -2.37
N GLY A 224 12.93 -20.88 -1.50
CA GLY A 224 14.35 -20.68 -1.79
C GLY A 224 14.83 -19.23 -1.73
N ILE A 225 14.05 -18.32 -1.18
CA ILE A 225 14.42 -16.91 -1.00
C ILE A 225 15.24 -16.77 0.28
N GLN A 226 16.43 -16.19 0.15
CA GLN A 226 17.28 -15.90 1.30
C GLN A 226 16.90 -14.57 1.94
N VAL A 227 16.67 -14.56 3.26
CA VAL A 227 16.30 -13.35 4.01
C VAL A 227 17.36 -13.06 5.08
N PHE A 228 17.95 -11.87 5.01
CA PHE A 228 18.96 -11.37 5.93
C PHE A 228 18.36 -10.22 6.77
N ASN A 229 17.68 -10.56 7.86
CA ASN A 229 17.09 -9.60 8.80
C ASN A 229 18.11 -8.99 9.74
N ALA A 230 17.82 -7.80 10.28
CA ALA A 230 18.69 -7.06 11.18
C ALA A 230 20.11 -6.88 10.62
N ARG A 231 20.22 -6.54 9.33
CA ARG A 231 21.49 -6.31 8.63
C ARG A 231 21.56 -4.88 8.13
N ARG A 232 22.65 -4.21 8.43
CA ARG A 232 22.99 -2.89 7.84
C ARG A 232 23.96 -3.08 6.71
N ILE A 233 23.70 -2.40 5.60
CA ILE A 233 24.58 -2.43 4.44
C ILE A 233 25.71 -1.44 4.69
N THR A 234 26.94 -1.90 4.54
CA THR A 234 28.15 -1.10 4.74
C THR A 234 28.73 -0.57 3.42
N ALA A 235 28.64 -1.35 2.35
CA ALA A 235 29.06 -0.96 1.01
C ALA A 235 28.37 -1.81 -0.06
N ILE A 236 28.44 -1.32 -1.30
CA ILE A 236 28.05 -2.03 -2.51
C ILE A 236 29.25 -2.00 -3.45
N GLU A 237 29.61 -3.15 -3.98
CA GLU A 237 30.71 -3.33 -4.93
C GLU A 237 30.16 -3.85 -6.26
N LYS A 238 30.88 -3.60 -7.34
CA LYS A 238 30.62 -4.19 -8.64
C LYS A 238 31.72 -5.19 -8.95
N ASP A 239 31.33 -6.39 -9.37
CA ASP A 239 32.27 -7.39 -9.90
C ASP A 239 31.91 -7.79 -11.34
N SER A 240 32.57 -8.84 -11.87
CA SER A 240 32.30 -9.34 -13.23
C SER A 240 30.92 -10.02 -13.39
N GLU A 241 30.27 -10.41 -12.29
CA GLU A 241 29.00 -11.14 -12.27
C GLU A 241 27.81 -10.25 -11.91
N GLY A 242 28.05 -8.98 -11.48
CA GLY A 242 26.98 -8.04 -11.14
C GLY A 242 27.30 -7.17 -9.93
N VAL A 243 26.50 -7.28 -8.89
CA VAL A 243 26.62 -6.49 -7.64
C VAL A 243 26.91 -7.37 -6.45
N VAL A 244 27.69 -6.86 -5.50
CA VAL A 244 28.00 -7.48 -4.21
C VAL A 244 27.59 -6.52 -3.11
N VAL A 245 26.63 -6.91 -2.28
CA VAL A 245 26.18 -6.16 -1.10
C VAL A 245 26.93 -6.66 0.13
N LEU A 246 27.63 -5.76 0.81
CA LEU A 246 28.36 -6.05 2.04
C LEU A 246 27.54 -5.62 3.25
N THR A 247 27.46 -6.47 4.27
CA THR A 247 26.74 -6.18 5.51
C THR A 247 27.67 -5.93 6.68
N ASP A 248 27.12 -5.37 7.74
CA ASP A 248 27.83 -5.13 9.03
C ASP A 248 28.18 -6.42 9.78
N GLN A 249 27.64 -7.57 9.35
CA GLN A 249 27.97 -8.89 9.92
C GLN A 249 28.92 -9.70 9.03
N GLY A 250 29.45 -9.07 7.98
CA GLY A 250 30.46 -9.67 7.11
C GLY A 250 29.94 -10.53 5.97
N GLU A 251 28.62 -10.62 5.77
CA GLU A 251 28.08 -11.31 4.60
C GLU A 251 28.39 -10.55 3.31
N LYS A 252 28.65 -11.32 2.24
CA LYS A 252 28.84 -10.88 0.86
C LYS A 252 27.73 -11.48 0.01
N ILE A 253 26.70 -10.68 -0.28
CA ILE A 253 25.49 -11.13 -0.96
C ILE A 253 25.58 -10.68 -2.42
N ARG A 254 25.62 -11.65 -3.35
CA ARG A 254 25.80 -11.41 -4.79
C ARG A 254 24.50 -11.52 -5.56
N GLY A 255 24.36 -10.70 -6.59
CA GLY A 255 23.29 -10.78 -7.57
C GLY A 255 23.60 -10.08 -8.88
N GLU A 256 22.96 -10.51 -9.96
CA GLU A 256 23.05 -9.85 -11.25
C GLU A 256 22.52 -8.41 -11.20
N ARG A 257 21.42 -8.22 -10.48
CA ARG A 257 20.73 -6.92 -10.32
C ARG A 257 20.49 -6.57 -8.86
N LEU A 258 20.34 -5.28 -8.60
CA LEU A 258 20.05 -4.71 -7.27
C LEU A 258 18.74 -3.93 -7.33
N LEU A 259 17.77 -4.28 -6.47
CA LEU A 259 16.54 -3.54 -6.27
C LEU A 259 16.57 -2.78 -4.94
N MET A 260 16.37 -1.45 -4.99
CA MET A 260 16.21 -0.61 -3.81
C MET A 260 14.73 -0.45 -3.46
N ALA A 261 14.30 -0.98 -2.29
CA ALA A 261 12.93 -0.97 -1.80
C ALA A 261 12.83 -0.45 -0.34
N VAL A 262 13.60 0.59 0.01
CA VAL A 262 13.78 1.12 1.37
C VAL A 262 12.86 2.28 1.74
N GLY A 263 11.72 2.37 1.08
CA GLY A 263 10.73 3.41 1.33
C GLY A 263 10.79 4.55 0.32
N ARG A 264 10.23 5.69 0.69
CA ARG A 264 9.91 6.79 -0.23
C ARG A 264 10.39 8.12 0.31
N THR A 265 10.66 9.05 -0.57
CA THR A 265 11.07 10.43 -0.25
C THR A 265 10.07 11.43 -0.83
N ILE A 266 9.73 12.43 -0.04
CA ILE A 266 8.93 13.57 -0.48
C ILE A 266 9.89 14.62 -1.05
N ASP A 267 9.65 15.04 -2.28
CA ASP A 267 10.42 16.12 -2.91
C ASP A 267 9.47 17.20 -3.42
N THR A 268 9.41 18.29 -2.67
CA THR A 268 8.58 19.45 -2.98
C THR A 268 9.39 20.67 -3.45
N ALA A 269 10.71 20.59 -3.50
CA ALA A 269 11.59 21.69 -3.88
C ALA A 269 11.25 22.31 -5.26
N PRO A 270 10.94 21.51 -6.31
CA PRO A 270 10.58 22.08 -7.61
C PRO A 270 9.33 22.97 -7.59
N LEU A 271 8.44 22.78 -6.61
CA LEU A 271 7.19 23.55 -6.49
C LEU A 271 7.41 25.00 -6.03
N LYS A 272 8.55 25.35 -5.45
CA LYS A 272 8.83 26.67 -4.87
C LYS A 272 7.73 27.13 -3.92
N LEU A 273 7.41 26.28 -2.94
CA LEU A 273 6.28 26.46 -2.01
C LEU A 273 6.37 27.77 -1.19
N GLU A 274 7.59 28.28 -0.97
CA GLU A 274 7.87 29.54 -0.32
C GLU A 274 7.21 30.73 -1.03
N ASN A 275 7.12 30.73 -2.36
CA ASN A 275 6.46 31.79 -3.13
C ASN A 275 4.96 31.86 -2.84
N ALA A 276 4.37 30.75 -2.44
CA ALA A 276 2.96 30.67 -2.07
C ALA A 276 2.75 30.78 -0.54
N GLY A 277 3.79 30.86 0.28
CA GLY A 277 3.69 30.87 1.73
C GLY A 277 3.18 29.53 2.30
N VAL A 278 3.49 28.43 1.64
CA VAL A 278 3.13 27.05 2.07
C VAL A 278 4.29 26.46 2.87
N GLU A 279 4.02 26.08 4.13
CA GLU A 279 5.00 25.49 5.03
C GLU A 279 5.16 23.98 4.83
N THR A 280 6.38 23.50 5.04
CA THR A 280 6.71 22.06 5.09
C THR A 280 7.16 21.66 6.48
N LEU A 281 7.08 20.35 6.77
CA LEU A 281 7.66 19.72 7.94
C LEU A 281 9.16 19.45 7.69
N PRO A 282 9.97 19.16 8.74
CA PRO A 282 11.38 18.80 8.56
C PRO A 282 11.61 17.57 7.65
N SER A 283 10.59 16.71 7.49
CA SER A 283 10.60 15.57 6.58
C SER A 283 10.43 15.94 5.09
N GLY A 284 10.23 17.22 4.76
CA GLY A 284 9.85 17.70 3.42
C GLY A 284 8.35 17.60 3.12
N ALA A 285 7.56 16.96 4.00
CA ALA A 285 6.12 16.84 3.82
C ALA A 285 5.41 18.19 3.96
N ILE A 286 4.42 18.43 3.11
CA ILE A 286 3.62 19.66 3.17
C ILE A 286 2.73 19.61 4.41
N LYS A 287 2.86 20.64 5.26
CA LYS A 287 2.07 20.75 6.50
C LYS A 287 0.60 21.00 6.17
N VAL A 288 -0.29 20.16 6.71
CA VAL A 288 -1.74 20.28 6.52
C VAL A 288 -2.50 20.22 7.83
N ASP A 289 -3.67 20.87 7.83
CA ASP A 289 -4.65 20.74 8.91
C ASP A 289 -5.52 19.48 8.73
N ARG A 290 -6.43 19.23 9.68
CA ARG A 290 -7.36 18.09 9.65
C ARG A 290 -8.30 18.05 8.43
N TYR A 291 -8.36 19.12 7.67
CA TYR A 291 -9.17 19.26 6.45
C TYR A 291 -8.32 19.22 5.18
N LEU A 292 -7.04 18.85 5.29
CA LEU A 292 -6.05 18.80 4.20
C LEU A 292 -5.66 20.18 3.61
N ARG A 293 -5.98 21.28 4.32
CA ARG A 293 -5.55 22.62 3.92
C ARG A 293 -4.12 22.85 4.40
N THR A 294 -3.32 23.47 3.56
CA THR A 294 -1.99 23.97 3.93
C THR A 294 -2.09 25.20 4.84
N THR A 295 -0.99 25.86 5.12
CA THR A 295 -0.97 27.19 5.76
C THR A 295 -1.75 28.23 4.96
N GLN A 296 -1.90 28.04 3.65
CA GLN A 296 -2.78 28.81 2.77
C GLN A 296 -4.13 28.10 2.63
N LYS A 297 -5.21 28.72 3.12
CA LYS A 297 -6.54 28.08 3.24
C LYS A 297 -7.17 27.64 1.91
N HIS A 298 -6.71 28.17 0.77
CA HIS A 298 -7.18 27.82 -0.57
C HIS A 298 -6.28 26.83 -1.28
N ILE A 299 -5.13 26.47 -0.68
CA ILE A 299 -4.20 25.46 -1.17
C ILE A 299 -4.31 24.21 -0.30
N PHE A 300 -4.50 23.06 -0.92
CA PHE A 300 -4.62 21.75 -0.29
C PHE A 300 -3.43 20.88 -0.68
N ALA A 301 -2.97 20.01 0.21
CA ALA A 301 -2.01 18.98 -0.14
C ALA A 301 -2.60 17.61 0.18
N VAL A 302 -2.69 16.75 -0.84
CA VAL A 302 -3.41 15.48 -0.80
C VAL A 302 -2.51 14.33 -1.28
N GLY A 303 -2.64 13.18 -0.64
CA GLY A 303 -1.82 12.01 -0.89
C GLY A 303 -0.45 12.08 -0.22
N ASP A 304 0.50 11.33 -0.76
CA ASP A 304 1.80 11.05 -0.12
C ASP A 304 2.61 12.31 0.19
N CYS A 305 2.44 13.40 -0.56
CA CYS A 305 3.18 14.65 -0.38
C CYS A 305 2.95 15.34 0.98
N ASN A 306 1.88 14.98 1.70
CA ASN A 306 1.63 15.47 3.05
C ASN A 306 2.18 14.55 4.17
N GLY A 307 2.75 13.40 3.83
CA GLY A 307 3.45 12.51 4.76
C GLY A 307 2.59 11.67 5.70
N HIS A 308 1.24 11.74 5.62
CA HIS A 308 0.37 10.98 6.54
C HIS A 308 0.24 9.50 6.16
N TRP A 309 0.00 9.20 4.87
CA TRP A 309 -0.11 7.87 4.33
C TRP A 309 0.49 7.81 2.92
N GLN A 310 1.29 6.77 2.66
CA GLN A 310 1.90 6.52 1.35
C GLN A 310 1.20 5.32 0.69
N LEU A 311 -0.12 5.45 0.46
CA LEU A 311 -0.99 4.42 -0.07
C LEU A 311 -1.94 5.03 -1.10
N SER A 312 -2.06 4.42 -2.27
CA SER A 312 -2.84 4.94 -3.40
C SER A 312 -4.32 5.18 -3.07
N HIS A 313 -4.96 4.26 -2.36
CA HIS A 313 -6.36 4.40 -1.95
C HIS A 313 -6.55 5.48 -0.88
N ALA A 314 -5.60 5.63 0.05
CA ALA A 314 -5.62 6.73 1.02
C ALA A 314 -5.41 8.08 0.32
N ALA A 315 -4.53 8.15 -0.67
CA ALA A 315 -4.31 9.34 -1.49
C ALA A 315 -5.59 9.73 -2.25
N MET A 316 -6.23 8.78 -2.93
CA MET A 316 -7.51 9.01 -3.64
C MET A 316 -8.61 9.48 -2.68
N HIS A 317 -8.75 8.85 -1.52
CA HIS A 317 -9.69 9.24 -0.48
C HIS A 317 -9.42 10.65 0.04
N GLN A 318 -8.15 11.01 0.28
CA GLN A 318 -7.78 12.37 0.68
C GLN A 318 -8.17 13.41 -0.38
N GLY A 319 -7.95 13.12 -1.68
CA GLY A 319 -8.39 13.99 -2.78
C GLY A 319 -9.88 14.24 -2.74
N MET A 320 -10.67 13.17 -2.60
CA MET A 320 -12.13 13.24 -2.48
C MET A 320 -12.57 14.07 -1.24
N ILE A 321 -12.01 13.80 -0.07
CA ILE A 321 -12.34 14.52 1.17
C ILE A 321 -11.96 16.00 1.09
N ALA A 322 -10.80 16.33 0.52
CA ALA A 322 -10.37 17.71 0.35
C ALA A 322 -11.31 18.49 -0.59
N LEU A 323 -11.71 17.89 -1.71
CA LEU A 323 -12.69 18.48 -2.63
C LEU A 323 -14.05 18.68 -1.94
N MET A 324 -14.57 17.67 -1.24
CA MET A 324 -15.81 17.82 -0.47
C MET A 324 -15.71 18.93 0.57
N ASN A 325 -14.58 19.05 1.27
CA ASN A 325 -14.35 20.09 2.26
C ASN A 325 -14.30 21.51 1.67
N CYS A 326 -14.04 21.65 0.37
CA CYS A 326 -14.19 22.95 -0.32
C CYS A 326 -15.65 23.38 -0.47
N LEU A 327 -16.55 22.42 -0.61
CA LEU A 327 -17.99 22.64 -0.90
C LEU A 327 -18.81 22.71 0.38
N LEU A 328 -18.43 21.95 1.41
CA LEU A 328 -19.20 21.80 2.63
C LEU A 328 -19.05 23.00 3.58
N PRO A 329 -20.15 23.42 4.26
CA PRO A 329 -20.07 24.42 5.32
C PRO A 329 -19.21 23.90 6.48
N TRP A 330 -18.68 24.81 7.28
CA TRP A 330 -17.70 24.50 8.35
C TRP A 330 -18.10 23.30 9.24
N LYS A 331 -19.37 23.26 9.68
CA LYS A 331 -19.87 22.18 10.58
C LYS A 331 -19.96 20.79 9.92
N ALA A 332 -19.97 20.71 8.60
CA ALA A 332 -20.08 19.47 7.83
C ALA A 332 -18.75 18.96 7.29
N LYS A 333 -17.66 19.70 7.49
CA LYS A 333 -16.31 19.31 7.03
C LYS A 333 -15.84 18.02 7.69
N ARG A 334 -15.17 17.19 6.91
CA ARG A 334 -14.67 15.87 7.29
C ARG A 334 -13.21 15.94 7.74
N ASP A 335 -12.90 15.43 8.91
CA ASP A 335 -11.52 15.23 9.36
C ASP A 335 -10.96 13.94 8.73
N PHE A 336 -9.98 14.07 7.81
CA PHE A 336 -9.43 12.92 7.08
C PHE A 336 -8.73 11.90 7.98
N ARG A 337 -8.27 12.31 9.17
CA ARG A 337 -7.56 11.47 10.13
C ARG A 337 -8.46 10.49 10.88
N THR A 338 -9.78 10.67 10.77
CA THR A 338 -10.76 9.81 11.46
C THR A 338 -11.15 8.56 10.68
N TYR A 339 -10.67 8.44 9.45
CA TYR A 339 -10.96 7.29 8.60
C TYR A 339 -9.99 6.13 8.88
N ALA A 340 -10.54 4.93 8.94
CA ALA A 340 -9.75 3.71 9.01
C ALA A 340 -9.09 3.48 7.65
N VAL A 341 -7.78 3.28 7.65
CA VAL A 341 -7.00 3.02 6.43
C VAL A 341 -6.48 1.60 6.48
N PRO A 342 -7.08 0.64 5.75
CA PRO A 342 -6.55 -0.70 5.60
C PRO A 342 -5.34 -0.67 4.67
N TRP A 343 -4.44 -1.64 4.81
CA TRP A 343 -3.36 -1.85 3.85
C TRP A 343 -3.06 -3.34 3.71
N SER A 344 -2.50 -3.70 2.55
CA SER A 344 -2.18 -5.08 2.22
C SER A 344 -0.85 -5.18 1.50
N VAL A 345 -0.13 -6.27 1.76
CA VAL A 345 1.02 -6.76 1.00
C VAL A 345 0.56 -8.01 0.27
N PHE A 346 0.76 -8.05 -1.02
CA PHE A 346 0.18 -9.07 -1.92
C PHE A 346 1.14 -10.23 -2.18
N THR A 347 1.90 -10.61 -1.14
CA THR A 347 2.61 -11.88 -1.10
C THR A 347 1.62 -13.04 -0.98
N GLU A 348 2.08 -14.28 -1.09
CA GLU A 348 1.32 -15.49 -0.73
C GLU A 348 2.07 -16.21 0.40
N PRO A 349 1.48 -16.22 1.60
CA PRO A 349 0.20 -15.62 2.00
C PRO A 349 0.22 -14.09 1.97
N GLN A 350 -0.93 -13.47 1.68
CA GLN A 350 -1.11 -12.01 1.78
C GLN A 350 -1.04 -11.56 3.24
N VAL A 351 -0.55 -10.34 3.48
CA VAL A 351 -0.56 -9.70 4.81
C VAL A 351 -1.40 -8.44 4.75
N SER A 352 -2.44 -8.35 5.57
CA SER A 352 -3.34 -7.21 5.60
C SER A 352 -3.58 -6.71 7.02
N CYS A 353 -3.62 -5.40 7.20
CA CYS A 353 -3.81 -4.78 8.50
C CYS A 353 -4.75 -3.57 8.42
N VAL A 354 -5.47 -3.32 9.52
CA VAL A 354 -6.22 -2.08 9.74
C VAL A 354 -6.29 -1.75 11.22
N GLY A 355 -6.29 -0.46 11.53
CA GLY A 355 -6.36 0.04 12.91
C GLY A 355 -5.01 0.05 13.62
N GLN A 356 -5.00 -0.14 14.93
CA GLN A 356 -3.80 -0.05 15.76
C GLN A 356 -3.08 -1.39 15.84
N THR A 357 -1.75 -1.35 15.72
CA THR A 357 -0.90 -2.52 15.98
C THR A 357 -0.82 -2.79 17.49
N GLU A 358 -0.40 -4.01 17.85
CA GLU A 358 -0.18 -4.36 19.26
C GLU A 358 0.82 -3.44 19.93
N LYS A 359 1.90 -3.10 19.24
CA LYS A 359 2.92 -2.13 19.69
C LYS A 359 2.29 -0.79 20.07
N GLN A 360 1.47 -0.23 19.18
CA GLN A 360 0.79 1.06 19.40
C GLN A 360 -0.20 0.99 20.58
N LEU A 361 -0.88 -0.14 20.78
CA LEU A 361 -1.78 -0.33 21.91
C LEU A 361 -1.01 -0.37 23.24
N ARG A 362 0.12 -1.07 23.28
CA ARG A 362 1.01 -1.12 24.46
C ARG A 362 1.60 0.25 24.79
N GLU A 363 2.12 0.96 23.80
CA GLU A 363 2.68 2.32 23.96
C GLU A 363 1.64 3.32 24.49
N LYS A 364 0.37 3.16 24.12
CA LYS A 364 -0.74 4.01 24.60
C LYS A 364 -1.35 3.54 25.92
N GLY A 365 -0.88 2.44 26.51
CA GLY A 365 -1.46 1.85 27.72
C GLY A 365 -2.91 1.39 27.58
N ILE A 366 -3.36 1.08 26.36
CA ILE A 366 -4.73 0.63 26.09
C ILE A 366 -4.86 -0.84 26.50
N ARG A 367 -5.81 -1.15 27.38
CA ARG A 367 -6.14 -2.54 27.74
C ARG A 367 -6.86 -3.24 26.61
N TYR A 368 -6.34 -4.36 26.14
CA TYR A 368 -6.91 -5.17 25.06
C TYR A 368 -6.83 -6.67 25.37
N GLU A 369 -7.59 -7.44 24.63
CA GLU A 369 -7.48 -8.89 24.50
C GLU A 369 -7.09 -9.20 23.06
N THR A 370 -6.23 -10.19 22.86
CA THR A 370 -5.91 -10.74 21.55
C THR A 370 -6.78 -11.96 21.29
N ILE A 371 -7.47 -11.95 20.16
CA ILE A 371 -8.23 -13.07 19.64
C ILE A 371 -7.55 -13.51 18.35
N ARG A 372 -7.24 -14.80 18.26
CA ARG A 372 -6.56 -15.41 17.11
C ARG A 372 -7.30 -16.65 16.65
N VAL A 373 -7.37 -16.82 15.33
CA VAL A 373 -7.85 -18.02 14.65
C VAL A 373 -6.87 -18.32 13.52
N ASP A 374 -6.41 -19.58 13.45
CA ASP A 374 -5.48 -20.00 12.42
C ASP A 374 -6.22 -20.56 11.19
N TYR A 375 -5.66 -20.30 10.00
CA TYR A 375 -6.17 -20.89 8.75
C TYR A 375 -6.09 -22.41 8.79
N GLY A 376 -5.08 -22.98 9.46
CA GLY A 376 -4.92 -24.42 9.66
C GLY A 376 -6.04 -25.09 10.45
N ASP A 377 -6.87 -24.32 11.17
CA ASP A 377 -8.04 -24.82 11.91
C ASP A 377 -9.35 -24.69 11.10
N TYR A 378 -9.27 -24.25 9.83
CA TYR A 378 -10.44 -24.02 8.99
C TYR A 378 -10.52 -24.99 7.81
N GLY A 379 -11.58 -25.80 7.78
CA GLY A 379 -11.72 -26.88 6.81
C GLY A 379 -11.63 -26.44 5.35
N ALA A 380 -12.16 -25.27 4.97
CA ALA A 380 -12.03 -24.78 3.60
C ALA A 380 -10.57 -24.45 3.26
N ALA A 381 -9.83 -23.78 4.16
CA ALA A 381 -8.43 -23.49 3.95
C ALA A 381 -7.57 -24.75 3.80
N ILE A 382 -7.88 -25.80 4.59
CA ILE A 382 -7.22 -27.10 4.47
C ILE A 382 -7.54 -27.76 3.11
N ALA A 383 -8.80 -27.78 2.73
CA ALA A 383 -9.26 -28.42 1.49
C ALA A 383 -8.72 -27.74 0.22
N GLU A 384 -8.46 -26.44 0.29
CA GLU A 384 -7.93 -25.62 -0.80
C GLU A 384 -6.39 -25.50 -0.79
N ASN A 385 -5.69 -26.21 0.14
CA ASN A 385 -4.23 -26.08 0.38
C ASN A 385 -3.78 -24.65 0.72
N LEU A 386 -4.61 -23.90 1.45
CA LEU A 386 -4.40 -22.51 1.84
C LEU A 386 -4.31 -22.37 3.38
N ALA A 387 -3.90 -23.43 4.07
CA ALA A 387 -3.91 -23.54 5.53
C ALA A 387 -2.83 -22.71 6.25
N VAL A 388 -2.12 -21.83 5.52
CA VAL A 388 -1.04 -20.99 6.07
C VAL A 388 -1.57 -19.64 6.46
N GLY A 389 -1.43 -19.26 7.73
CA GLY A 389 -1.75 -17.93 8.22
C GLY A 389 -2.71 -17.89 9.38
N PHE A 390 -3.18 -16.67 9.70
CA PHE A 390 -4.05 -16.41 10.84
C PHE A 390 -4.87 -15.14 10.66
N VAL A 391 -5.96 -15.03 11.41
CA VAL A 391 -6.68 -13.78 11.69
C VAL A 391 -6.46 -13.41 13.16
N LYS A 392 -5.84 -12.26 13.43
CA LYS A 392 -5.56 -11.73 14.76
C LYS A 392 -6.28 -10.41 14.96
N VAL A 393 -7.08 -10.31 16.03
CA VAL A 393 -7.86 -9.12 16.36
C VAL A 393 -7.51 -8.63 17.76
N PHE A 394 -7.25 -7.34 17.87
CA PHE A 394 -7.08 -6.65 19.15
C PHE A 394 -8.38 -5.95 19.52
N ALA A 395 -8.98 -6.35 20.62
CA ALA A 395 -10.24 -5.78 21.07
C ALA A 395 -10.28 -5.54 22.58
N SER A 396 -11.17 -4.64 23.02
CA SER A 396 -11.44 -4.52 24.45
C SER A 396 -12.18 -5.75 24.97
N PRO A 397 -12.20 -5.99 26.30
CA PRO A 397 -13.04 -7.03 26.91
C PRO A 397 -14.51 -6.94 26.51
N ALA A 398 -15.03 -5.74 26.19
CA ALA A 398 -16.40 -5.51 25.71
C ALA A 398 -16.56 -5.63 24.19
N GLY A 399 -15.55 -6.12 23.49
CA GLY A 399 -15.57 -6.38 22.05
C GLY A 399 -15.39 -5.15 21.16
N ARG A 400 -14.97 -3.97 21.67
CA ARG A 400 -14.58 -2.84 20.83
C ARG A 400 -13.31 -3.18 20.09
N ILE A 401 -13.35 -3.14 18.77
CA ILE A 401 -12.22 -3.47 17.89
C ILE A 401 -11.23 -2.30 17.89
N TYR A 402 -9.96 -2.59 18.04
CA TYR A 402 -8.85 -1.62 17.98
C TYR A 402 -7.98 -1.79 16.75
N GLY A 403 -7.74 -3.01 16.34
CA GLY A 403 -6.91 -3.33 15.19
C GLY A 403 -7.03 -4.78 14.80
N VAL A 404 -6.68 -5.05 13.54
CA VAL A 404 -6.75 -6.38 12.93
C VAL A 404 -5.53 -6.61 12.06
N SER A 405 -4.96 -7.80 12.16
CA SER A 405 -3.91 -8.32 11.29
C SER A 405 -4.38 -9.66 10.73
N ILE A 406 -4.33 -9.80 9.42
CA ILE A 406 -4.70 -11.03 8.72
C ILE A 406 -3.51 -11.44 7.85
N VAL A 407 -3.07 -12.67 8.01
CA VAL A 407 -2.09 -13.32 7.14
C VAL A 407 -2.78 -14.51 6.51
N GLY A 408 -2.83 -14.60 5.19
CA GLY A 408 -3.47 -15.71 4.50
C GLY A 408 -4.13 -15.30 3.19
N GLU A 409 -4.59 -16.30 2.45
CA GLU A 409 -5.32 -16.08 1.19
C GLU A 409 -6.60 -15.26 1.43
N GLY A 410 -6.86 -14.33 0.52
CA GLY A 410 -8.02 -13.45 0.60
C GLY A 410 -7.96 -12.37 1.68
N SER A 411 -6.83 -12.22 2.39
CA SER A 411 -6.73 -11.21 3.47
C SER A 411 -6.94 -9.79 2.96
N GLY A 412 -6.52 -9.50 1.72
CA GLY A 412 -6.71 -8.19 1.08
C GLY A 412 -8.19 -7.82 0.87
N GLU A 413 -9.05 -8.81 0.68
CA GLU A 413 -10.50 -8.60 0.59
C GLU A 413 -11.16 -8.59 1.97
N MET A 414 -10.78 -9.53 2.85
CA MET A 414 -11.33 -9.66 4.20
C MET A 414 -11.10 -8.41 5.06
N ILE A 415 -9.97 -7.73 4.90
CA ILE A 415 -9.61 -6.53 5.69
C ILE A 415 -10.61 -5.39 5.50
N ASN A 416 -11.34 -5.34 4.39
CA ASN A 416 -12.32 -4.29 4.10
C ASN A 416 -13.54 -4.36 5.02
N GLU A 417 -13.99 -5.55 5.41
CA GLU A 417 -15.03 -5.74 6.43
C GLU A 417 -14.59 -5.12 7.77
N TRP A 418 -13.35 -5.40 8.18
CA TRP A 418 -12.79 -4.87 9.41
C TRP A 418 -12.56 -3.36 9.37
N ALA A 419 -12.17 -2.81 8.21
CA ALA A 419 -12.08 -1.38 8.01
C ALA A 419 -13.45 -0.70 8.17
N LEU A 420 -14.50 -1.28 7.59
CA LEU A 420 -15.88 -0.82 7.75
C LEU A 420 -16.34 -0.90 9.21
N ALA A 421 -16.02 -2.00 9.90
CA ALA A 421 -16.35 -2.18 11.30
C ALA A 421 -15.68 -1.13 12.20
N LEU A 422 -14.37 -0.90 12.01
CA LEU A 422 -13.62 0.13 12.72
C LEU A 422 -14.15 1.53 12.45
N GLN A 423 -14.41 1.87 11.18
CA GLN A 423 -14.94 3.16 10.74
C GLN A 423 -16.28 3.49 11.42
N ASN A 424 -17.14 2.50 11.56
CA ASN A 424 -18.48 2.63 12.16
C ASN A 424 -18.51 2.28 13.65
N ARG A 425 -17.34 2.06 14.27
CA ARG A 425 -17.22 1.71 15.70
C ARG A 425 -18.01 0.47 16.09
N LEU A 426 -18.16 -0.48 15.18
CA LEU A 426 -18.79 -1.76 15.44
C LEU A 426 -17.94 -2.56 16.44
N ARG A 427 -18.60 -3.55 17.08
CA ARG A 427 -17.98 -4.45 18.05
C ARG A 427 -18.01 -5.88 17.54
N LEU A 428 -17.25 -6.77 18.15
CA LEU A 428 -17.19 -8.19 17.78
C LEU A 428 -18.57 -8.90 17.77
N HIS A 429 -19.51 -8.48 18.61
CA HIS A 429 -20.86 -9.07 18.58
C HIS A 429 -21.63 -8.73 17.29
N HIS A 430 -21.34 -7.61 16.61
CA HIS A 430 -21.95 -7.32 15.30
C HIS A 430 -21.41 -8.27 14.23
N ILE A 431 -20.10 -8.54 14.26
CA ILE A 431 -19.46 -9.54 13.35
C ILE A 431 -20.01 -10.94 13.64
N LEU A 432 -20.22 -11.29 14.93
CA LEU A 432 -20.81 -12.58 15.33
C LEU A 432 -22.22 -12.78 14.76
N LEU A 433 -23.05 -11.73 14.80
CA LEU A 433 -24.45 -11.79 14.37
C LEU A 433 -24.62 -11.64 12.86
N GLN A 434 -23.59 -11.17 12.15
CA GLN A 434 -23.59 -11.12 10.71
C GLN A 434 -23.55 -12.54 10.13
N GLN A 435 -24.31 -12.77 9.05
CA GLN A 435 -24.17 -13.99 8.26
C GLN A 435 -23.02 -13.84 7.26
N HIS A 436 -22.11 -14.82 7.26
CA HIS A 436 -21.00 -14.90 6.30
C HIS A 436 -21.26 -16.04 5.33
N SER A 437 -20.86 -15.87 4.08
CA SER A 437 -20.89 -16.94 3.09
C SER A 437 -20.01 -18.12 3.55
N PHE A 438 -20.51 -19.33 3.38
CA PHE A 438 -19.78 -20.55 3.72
C PHE A 438 -19.75 -21.50 2.51
N PRO A 439 -18.62 -22.14 2.21
CA PRO A 439 -17.29 -21.95 2.82
C PRO A 439 -16.48 -20.87 2.10
N THR A 440 -16.05 -19.82 2.79
CA THR A 440 -15.14 -18.79 2.26
C THR A 440 -14.10 -18.42 3.31
N MET A 441 -12.95 -17.86 2.90
CA MET A 441 -11.95 -17.35 3.85
C MET A 441 -12.52 -16.22 4.73
N GLY A 442 -13.48 -15.43 4.22
CA GLY A 442 -14.20 -14.42 4.98
C GLY A 442 -14.92 -14.95 6.23
N PHE A 443 -15.30 -16.24 6.24
CA PHE A 443 -15.90 -16.87 7.42
C PHE A 443 -14.97 -16.91 8.64
N LEU A 444 -13.65 -16.79 8.45
CA LEU A 444 -12.68 -16.65 9.54
C LEU A 444 -12.92 -15.39 10.38
N SER A 445 -13.47 -14.31 9.80
CA SER A 445 -13.89 -13.12 10.57
C SER A 445 -14.97 -13.50 11.60
N LYS A 446 -15.94 -14.30 11.22
CA LYS A 446 -16.97 -14.83 12.14
C LYS A 446 -16.36 -15.74 13.19
N ARG A 447 -15.42 -16.62 12.81
CA ARG A 447 -14.72 -17.51 13.75
C ARG A 447 -13.99 -16.74 14.86
N VAL A 448 -13.37 -15.61 14.53
CA VAL A 448 -12.78 -14.71 15.56
C VAL A 448 -13.83 -14.24 16.55
N ALA A 449 -14.99 -13.80 16.08
CA ALA A 449 -16.06 -13.31 16.93
C ALA A 449 -16.69 -14.45 17.77
N GLU A 450 -16.81 -15.67 17.20
CA GLU A 450 -17.24 -16.88 17.91
C GLU A 450 -16.23 -17.23 19.03
N THR A 451 -14.93 -17.24 18.73
CA THR A 451 -13.85 -17.51 19.70
C THR A 451 -13.91 -16.54 20.87
N TRP A 452 -14.07 -15.24 20.58
CA TRP A 452 -14.24 -14.21 21.62
C TRP A 452 -15.48 -14.49 22.47
N MET A 453 -16.63 -14.81 21.87
CA MET A 453 -17.88 -15.08 22.59
C MET A 453 -17.79 -16.36 23.43
N MET A 454 -17.20 -17.44 22.91
CA MET A 454 -16.98 -18.68 23.65
C MET A 454 -16.16 -18.48 24.91
N LYS A 455 -15.09 -17.64 24.82
CA LYS A 455 -14.31 -17.24 25.99
C LYS A 455 -15.18 -16.55 27.05
N LYS A 456 -16.12 -15.67 26.66
CA LYS A 456 -17.07 -15.00 27.56
C LYS A 456 -18.09 -15.98 28.15
N MET A 457 -18.61 -16.90 27.34
CA MET A 457 -19.54 -17.96 27.79
C MET A 457 -18.90 -18.92 28.80
N GLY A 458 -17.58 -18.99 28.86
CA GLY A 458 -16.82 -19.71 29.89
C GLY A 458 -17.06 -19.17 31.31
N SER A 459 -17.50 -17.92 31.47
CA SER A 459 -17.75 -17.25 32.76
C SER A 459 -18.82 -17.96 33.56
N THR A 460 -18.52 -18.28 34.82
CA THR A 460 -19.44 -18.93 35.78
C THR A 460 -20.72 -18.13 35.97
N THR A 461 -20.58 -16.80 36.05
CA THR A 461 -21.72 -15.88 36.22
C THR A 461 -22.65 -15.93 35.01
N LEU A 462 -22.07 -15.84 33.78
CA LEU A 462 -22.88 -15.89 32.56
C LEU A 462 -23.57 -17.26 32.41
N LYS A 463 -22.88 -18.35 32.70
CA LYS A 463 -23.49 -19.70 32.69
C LYS A 463 -24.69 -19.80 33.65
N ARG A 464 -24.60 -19.18 34.86
CA ARG A 464 -25.69 -19.15 35.83
C ARG A 464 -26.89 -18.36 35.31
N ILE A 465 -26.65 -17.19 34.73
CA ILE A 465 -27.71 -16.35 34.11
C ILE A 465 -28.38 -17.08 32.95
N CYS A 466 -27.60 -17.67 32.02
CA CYS A 466 -28.14 -18.41 30.88
C CYS A 466 -29.00 -19.61 31.32
N ARG A 467 -28.54 -20.39 32.32
CA ARG A 467 -29.36 -21.49 32.89
C ARG A 467 -30.67 -21.01 33.48
N TRP A 468 -30.65 -19.87 34.18
CA TRP A 468 -31.84 -19.32 34.76
C TRP A 468 -32.83 -18.84 33.69
N LEU A 469 -32.35 -18.13 32.67
CA LEU A 469 -33.18 -17.67 31.54
C LEU A 469 -33.76 -18.84 30.73
N PHE A 470 -32.97 -19.90 30.49
CA PHE A 470 -33.41 -21.05 29.71
C PHE A 470 -34.46 -21.92 30.44
N ARG A 471 -34.51 -21.86 31.76
CA ARG A 471 -35.46 -22.62 32.59
C ARG A 471 -36.77 -21.85 32.89
N ARG A 472 -36.87 -20.61 32.41
CA ARG A 472 -38.12 -19.84 32.42
C ARG A 472 -38.99 -20.18 31.20
#